data_4d6365324c609971e6a0b28cf1f93242
#
_entry.id   4d6365324c609971e6a0b28cf1f93242
#
_cell.length_a   1.000
_cell.length_b   1.000
_cell.length_c   1.000
_cell.angle_alpha   90.00
_cell.angle_beta   90.00
_cell.angle_gamma   90.00
#
_symmetry.space_group_name_H-M   'P 1'
#
loop_
_entity.id
_entity.type
_entity.pdbx_description
1 polymer ?
#
loop_
_entity_poly.entity_id
_entity_poly.type
_entity_poly.pdbx_seq_one_letter_code
_entity_poly.pdbx_strand_id
1 'polypeptide(L)'
;TKRVTGDTILYNLLNLKQVTFEVTDECNLKCKYCGFGEMYTGYDIREAKYLSFNNVKPLIDYLCELWNTNLSDSSLPITFFSFYGGEPLLNMDFIKKTVDYIEKLNIRRKILFSMTTNAMLLDRYMDYLVEKGFHLLISLDGDRYGDSYRVDKCGHSSFERVIRNVKRLQTNFPKFFADNVNFNSVLHNRNSVQ
;
A
#
# COMPACT_ATOMS: atom_id res chain seq x y z
N THR A 1 -22.41 4.50 -25.43
CA THR A 1 -21.12 4.28 -24.71
C THR A 1 -20.13 5.33 -25.18
N LYS A 2 -19.71 6.25 -24.29
CA LYS A 2 -18.64 7.21 -24.63
C LYS A 2 -17.35 6.44 -24.91
N ARG A 3 -16.76 6.65 -26.08
CA ARG A 3 -15.44 6.08 -26.40
C ARG A 3 -14.37 6.81 -25.57
N VAL A 4 -13.39 6.07 -25.09
CA VAL A 4 -12.19 6.63 -24.47
C VAL A 4 -11.37 7.30 -25.58
N THR A 5 -11.07 8.59 -25.42
CA THR A 5 -10.26 9.38 -26.35
C THR A 5 -8.92 9.75 -25.72
N GLY A 6 -7.94 10.14 -26.54
CA GLY A 6 -6.65 10.63 -26.04
C GLY A 6 -6.79 11.78 -25.04
N ASP A 7 -7.70 12.72 -25.32
CA ASP A 7 -7.96 13.86 -24.41
C ASP A 7 -8.52 13.42 -23.07
N THR A 8 -9.39 12.40 -23.06
CA THR A 8 -9.93 11.83 -21.83
C THR A 8 -8.83 11.15 -21.02
N ILE A 9 -7.92 10.42 -21.68
CA ILE A 9 -6.77 9.78 -21.01
C ILE A 9 -5.86 10.85 -20.42
N LEU A 10 -5.48 11.85 -21.20
CA LEU A 10 -4.64 12.96 -20.76
C LEU A 10 -5.24 13.68 -19.55
N TYR A 11 -6.52 14.04 -19.62
CA TYR A 11 -7.24 14.66 -18.52
C TYR A 11 -7.17 13.82 -17.24
N ASN A 12 -7.38 12.51 -17.33
CA ASN A 12 -7.32 11.61 -16.17
C ASN A 12 -5.90 11.49 -15.61
N LEU A 13 -4.87 11.44 -16.46
CA LEU A 13 -3.47 11.40 -16.02
C LEU A 13 -3.06 12.72 -15.34
N LEU A 14 -3.52 13.86 -15.84
CA LEU A 14 -3.28 15.16 -15.23
C LEU A 14 -4.00 15.31 -13.88
N ASN A 15 -5.12 14.63 -13.68
CA ASN A 15 -5.90 14.65 -12.44
C ASN A 15 -5.74 13.36 -11.61
N LEU A 16 -4.65 12.64 -11.82
CA LEU A 16 -4.42 11.36 -11.17
C LEU A 16 -4.25 11.53 -9.65
N LYS A 17 -5.14 10.88 -8.90
CA LYS A 17 -5.14 10.95 -7.43
C LYS A 17 -4.28 9.88 -6.78
N GLN A 18 -4.05 8.77 -7.49
CA GLN A 18 -3.31 7.64 -6.95
C GLN A 18 -2.61 6.86 -8.05
N VAL A 19 -1.37 6.48 -7.80
CA VAL A 19 -0.60 5.48 -8.54
C VAL A 19 -0.35 4.33 -7.58
N THR A 20 -0.80 3.13 -7.92
CA THR A 20 -0.60 1.95 -7.06
C THR A 20 0.39 1.01 -7.71
N PHE A 21 1.43 0.65 -6.98
CA PHE A 21 2.40 -0.39 -7.35
C PHE A 21 2.09 -1.68 -6.59
N GLU A 22 1.85 -2.75 -7.32
CA GLU A 22 1.91 -4.10 -6.77
C GLU A 22 3.38 -4.50 -6.68
N VAL A 23 3.95 -4.35 -5.48
CA VAL A 23 5.41 -4.45 -5.30
C VAL A 23 5.92 -5.88 -5.23
N THR A 24 5.04 -6.80 -4.90
CA THR A 24 5.26 -8.25 -4.92
C THR A 24 3.93 -8.99 -4.83
N ASP A 25 3.84 -10.13 -5.46
CA ASP A 25 2.73 -11.08 -5.26
C ASP A 25 2.96 -11.99 -4.04
N GLU A 26 4.17 -11.99 -3.44
CA GLU A 26 4.46 -12.77 -2.24
C GLU A 26 3.82 -12.17 -0.99
N CYS A 27 3.38 -13.04 -0.08
CA CYS A 27 2.89 -12.67 1.25
C CYS A 27 3.45 -13.61 2.31
N ASN A 28 3.73 -13.08 3.49
CA ASN A 28 4.11 -13.85 4.68
C ASN A 28 2.90 -14.43 5.43
N LEU A 29 1.66 -14.09 5.00
CA LEU A 29 0.43 -14.69 5.48
C LEU A 29 -0.24 -15.55 4.41
N LYS A 30 -1.13 -16.45 4.86
CA LYS A 30 -2.00 -17.30 4.05
C LYS A 30 -3.44 -17.15 4.57
N CYS A 31 -3.98 -15.92 4.47
CA CYS A 31 -5.35 -15.63 4.93
C CYS A 31 -6.36 -16.48 4.16
N LYS A 32 -7.30 -17.11 4.86
CA LYS A 32 -8.24 -18.08 4.28
C LYS A 32 -9.18 -17.48 3.23
N TYR A 33 -9.47 -16.19 3.30
CA TYR A 33 -10.34 -15.47 2.36
C TYR A 33 -9.56 -14.71 1.28
N CYS A 34 -8.23 -14.81 1.25
CA CYS A 34 -7.42 -14.06 0.30
C CYS A 34 -7.72 -14.49 -1.13
N GLY A 35 -7.90 -13.52 -2.04
CA GLY A 35 -8.14 -13.78 -3.47
C GLY A 35 -7.02 -14.59 -4.15
N PHE A 36 -5.80 -14.57 -3.58
CA PHE A 36 -4.67 -15.43 -3.97
C PHE A 36 -4.56 -16.68 -3.09
N GLY A 37 -5.60 -17.02 -2.33
CA GLY A 37 -5.65 -18.14 -1.42
C GLY A 37 -6.24 -19.40 -2.05
N GLU A 38 -6.42 -20.43 -1.20
CA GLU A 38 -6.91 -21.75 -1.62
C GLU A 38 -8.35 -21.76 -2.17
N MET A 39 -9.14 -20.72 -1.87
CA MET A 39 -10.55 -20.63 -2.32
C MET A 39 -10.70 -20.27 -3.80
N TYR A 40 -9.66 -19.76 -4.44
CA TYR A 40 -9.68 -19.29 -5.82
C TYR A 40 -8.77 -20.18 -6.68
N THR A 41 -9.27 -21.35 -7.05
CA THR A 41 -8.60 -22.24 -8.00
C THR A 41 -8.77 -21.72 -9.43
N GLY A 42 -7.69 -21.53 -10.15
CA GLY A 42 -7.70 -21.05 -11.55
C GLY A 42 -7.47 -19.54 -11.71
N TYR A 43 -7.18 -18.81 -10.63
CA TYR A 43 -6.69 -17.44 -10.62
C TYR A 43 -5.15 -17.40 -10.60
N ASP A 44 -4.58 -16.18 -10.68
CA ASP A 44 -3.13 -15.98 -10.69
C ASP A 44 -2.42 -16.77 -9.60
N ILE A 45 -1.51 -17.62 -10.02
CA ILE A 45 -0.63 -18.36 -9.12
C ILE A 45 0.45 -17.37 -8.67
N ARG A 46 0.63 -17.22 -7.35
CA ARG A 46 1.74 -16.43 -6.79
C ARG A 46 3.06 -17.11 -7.11
N GLU A 47 3.93 -16.39 -7.78
CA GLU A 47 5.26 -16.88 -8.20
C GLU A 47 6.38 -16.28 -7.35
N ALA A 48 6.06 -15.57 -6.27
CA ALA A 48 7.01 -14.81 -5.44
C ALA A 48 7.84 -13.81 -6.26
N LYS A 49 7.18 -13.12 -7.20
CA LYS A 49 7.80 -12.09 -8.03
C LYS A 49 7.89 -10.78 -7.28
N TYR A 50 8.97 -10.06 -7.52
CA TYR A 50 9.26 -8.76 -6.93
C TYR A 50 9.36 -7.71 -8.02
N LEU A 51 8.62 -6.62 -7.87
CA LEU A 51 8.70 -5.48 -8.79
C LEU A 51 10.08 -4.81 -8.64
N SER A 52 10.72 -4.55 -9.77
CA SER A 52 12.01 -3.85 -9.83
C SER A 52 11.80 -2.35 -10.03
N PHE A 53 12.62 -1.53 -9.39
CA PHE A 53 12.61 -0.08 -9.58
C PHE A 53 12.80 0.32 -11.05
N ASN A 54 13.65 -0.39 -11.79
CA ASN A 54 13.90 -0.10 -13.20
C ASN A 54 12.66 -0.23 -14.07
N ASN A 55 11.69 -1.07 -13.67
CA ASN A 55 10.45 -1.25 -14.40
C ASN A 55 9.47 -0.08 -14.20
N VAL A 56 9.53 0.60 -13.07
CA VAL A 56 8.59 1.69 -12.73
C VAL A 56 9.18 3.08 -12.97
N LYS A 57 10.51 3.20 -13.02
CA LYS A 57 11.19 4.48 -13.24
C LYS A 57 10.68 5.22 -14.50
N PRO A 58 10.53 4.58 -15.67
CA PRO A 58 10.03 5.27 -16.87
C PRO A 58 8.61 5.84 -16.68
N LEU A 59 7.75 5.14 -15.93
CA LEU A 59 6.41 5.66 -15.63
C LEU A 59 6.47 6.89 -14.73
N ILE A 60 7.33 6.86 -13.70
CA ILE A 60 7.50 7.98 -12.77
C ILE A 60 8.05 9.20 -13.51
N ASP A 61 9.06 9.01 -14.38
CA ASP A 61 9.64 10.07 -15.20
C ASP A 61 8.58 10.70 -16.13
N TYR A 62 7.82 9.87 -16.82
CA TYR A 62 6.72 10.32 -17.69
C TYR A 62 5.67 11.14 -16.93
N LEU A 63 5.23 10.66 -15.78
CA LEU A 63 4.25 11.38 -14.95
C LEU A 63 4.82 12.71 -14.44
N CYS A 64 6.08 12.73 -14.03
CA CYS A 64 6.77 13.95 -13.59
C CYS A 64 6.82 15.00 -14.70
N GLU A 65 7.24 14.61 -15.91
CA GLU A 65 7.27 15.47 -17.09
C GLU A 65 5.87 15.97 -17.44
N LEU A 66 4.89 15.07 -17.52
CA LEU A 66 3.49 15.39 -17.83
C LEU A 66 2.91 16.41 -16.85
N TRP A 67 3.13 16.20 -15.55
CA TRP A 67 2.61 17.11 -14.52
C TRP A 67 3.33 18.45 -14.48
N ASN A 68 4.62 18.49 -14.78
CA ASN A 68 5.40 19.72 -14.80
C ASN A 68 5.12 20.61 -16.02
N THR A 69 4.76 20.00 -17.15
CA THR A 69 4.51 20.74 -18.41
C THR A 69 3.06 21.23 -18.53
N ASN A 70 2.10 20.62 -17.84
CA ASN A 70 0.67 20.90 -18.01
C ASN A 70 0.01 21.51 -16.77
N LEU A 71 0.76 22.17 -15.91
CA LEU A 71 0.17 22.85 -14.76
C LEU A 71 -0.60 24.08 -15.21
N SER A 72 -1.93 23.98 -15.23
CA SER A 72 -2.82 25.13 -15.14
C SER A 72 -3.08 25.46 -13.69
N ASP A 73 -3.09 26.76 -13.40
CA ASP A 73 -3.16 27.45 -12.11
C ASP A 73 -4.07 26.86 -11.02
N SER A 74 -3.65 27.14 -9.82
CA SER A 74 -4.33 27.47 -8.55
C SER A 74 -4.47 26.42 -7.46
N SER A 75 -4.48 25.12 -7.69
CA SER A 75 -4.34 24.14 -6.61
C SER A 75 -3.56 22.92 -7.12
N LEU A 76 -2.33 22.79 -6.66
CA LEU A 76 -1.54 21.61 -6.98
C LEU A 76 -2.27 20.36 -6.47
N PRO A 77 -2.73 19.46 -7.35
CA PRO A 77 -3.43 18.27 -6.91
C PRO A 77 -2.49 17.40 -6.08
N ILE A 78 -3.07 16.71 -5.09
CA ILE A 78 -2.34 15.71 -4.30
C ILE A 78 -2.43 14.38 -5.02
N THR A 79 -1.28 13.70 -5.15
CA THR A 79 -1.24 12.33 -5.69
C THR A 79 -0.59 11.40 -4.66
N PHE A 80 -1.27 10.29 -4.40
CA PHE A 80 -0.71 9.21 -3.60
C PHE A 80 0.09 8.25 -4.47
N PHE A 81 1.32 7.96 -4.08
CA PHE A 81 2.05 6.78 -4.53
C PHE A 81 1.84 5.68 -3.50
N SER A 82 1.08 4.68 -3.90
CA SER A 82 0.58 3.61 -3.01
C SER A 82 1.30 2.31 -3.28
N PHE A 83 1.69 1.64 -2.21
CA PHE A 83 2.36 0.35 -2.27
C PHE A 83 1.42 -0.74 -1.77
N TYR A 84 1.21 -1.74 -2.61
CA TYR A 84 0.27 -2.84 -2.41
C TYR A 84 0.90 -4.16 -2.87
N GLY A 85 0.16 -5.25 -2.80
CA GLY A 85 0.55 -6.56 -3.31
C GLY A 85 0.16 -7.66 -2.34
N GLY A 86 0.94 -8.72 -2.27
CA GLY A 86 0.80 -9.72 -1.22
C GLY A 86 1.05 -9.08 0.15
N GLU A 87 2.32 -8.80 0.45
CA GLU A 87 2.71 -7.95 1.59
C GLU A 87 3.83 -7.00 1.16
N PRO A 88 3.57 -5.70 1.03
CA PRO A 88 4.56 -4.75 0.51
C PRO A 88 5.82 -4.63 1.36
N LEU A 89 5.76 -4.84 2.67
CA LEU A 89 6.94 -4.80 3.54
C LEU A 89 7.97 -5.91 3.24
N LEU A 90 7.63 -6.88 2.39
CA LEU A 90 8.61 -7.86 1.88
C LEU A 90 9.54 -7.26 0.82
N ASN A 91 9.13 -6.17 0.14
CA ASN A 91 9.94 -5.51 -0.91
C ASN A 91 10.31 -4.07 -0.52
N MET A 92 10.82 -3.88 0.69
CA MET A 92 11.21 -2.55 1.18
C MET A 92 12.35 -1.91 0.41
N ASP A 93 13.22 -2.70 -0.22
CA ASP A 93 14.29 -2.17 -1.08
C ASP A 93 13.73 -1.43 -2.29
N PHE A 94 12.71 -1.97 -2.93
CA PHE A 94 11.97 -1.32 -4.00
C PHE A 94 11.29 -0.04 -3.49
N ILE A 95 10.59 -0.12 -2.37
CA ILE A 95 9.84 1.01 -1.78
C ILE A 95 10.80 2.16 -1.46
N LYS A 96 11.91 1.88 -0.76
CA LYS A 96 12.92 2.88 -0.42
C LYS A 96 13.50 3.54 -1.67
N LYS A 97 13.93 2.76 -2.66
CA LYS A 97 14.46 3.29 -3.92
C LYS A 97 13.46 4.17 -4.64
N THR A 98 12.19 3.78 -4.64
CA THR A 98 11.11 4.53 -5.31
C THR A 98 10.82 5.85 -4.58
N VAL A 99 10.70 5.82 -3.26
CA VAL A 99 10.50 7.02 -2.42
C VAL A 99 11.66 7.98 -2.57
N ASP A 100 12.90 7.50 -2.39
CA ASP A 100 14.11 8.32 -2.51
C ASP A 100 14.27 8.94 -3.89
N TYR A 101 13.83 8.23 -4.93
CA TYR A 101 13.84 8.75 -6.29
C TYR A 101 12.81 9.86 -6.47
N ILE A 102 11.56 9.63 -6.06
CA ILE A 102 10.47 10.61 -6.17
C ILE A 102 10.80 11.89 -5.38
N GLU A 103 11.36 11.77 -4.18
CA GLU A 103 11.74 12.94 -3.36
C GLU A 103 12.84 13.81 -4.00
N LYS A 104 13.67 13.22 -4.86
CA LYS A 104 14.71 13.95 -5.61
C LYS A 104 14.21 14.62 -6.87
N LEU A 105 13.03 14.22 -7.35
CA LEU A 105 12.45 14.82 -8.54
C LEU A 105 11.80 16.17 -8.21
N ASN A 106 12.00 17.15 -9.08
CA ASN A 106 11.29 18.44 -8.98
C ASN A 106 9.88 18.29 -9.56
N ILE A 107 8.99 17.69 -8.76
CA ILE A 107 7.58 17.49 -9.13
C ILE A 107 6.76 18.66 -8.60
N ARG A 108 6.12 19.41 -9.50
CA ARG A 108 5.25 20.56 -9.16
C ARG A 108 3.86 20.10 -8.69
N ARG A 109 3.85 19.12 -7.75
CA ARG A 109 2.64 18.47 -7.21
C ARG A 109 2.95 17.93 -5.82
N LYS A 110 1.99 17.97 -4.91
CA LYS A 110 2.15 17.34 -3.61
C LYS A 110 2.05 15.82 -3.75
N ILE A 111 3.13 15.13 -3.44
CA ILE A 111 3.18 13.67 -3.39
C ILE A 111 3.04 13.21 -1.93
N LEU A 112 2.19 12.20 -1.73
CA LEU A 112 2.06 11.48 -0.46
C LEU A 112 2.29 9.99 -0.72
N PHE A 113 2.83 9.30 0.27
CA PHE A 113 3.05 7.86 0.21
C PHE A 113 2.01 7.12 1.04
N SER A 114 1.51 6.00 0.54
CA SER A 114 0.59 5.15 1.28
C SER A 114 0.89 3.67 1.08
N MET A 115 0.42 2.86 2.01
CA MET A 115 0.65 1.42 1.98
C MET A 115 -0.51 0.69 2.64
N THR A 116 -0.95 -0.42 2.03
CA THR A 116 -1.80 -1.40 2.71
C THR A 116 -0.93 -2.57 3.15
N THR A 117 -0.93 -2.88 4.44
CA THR A 117 -0.05 -3.90 5.03
C THR A 117 -0.77 -4.77 6.05
N ASN A 118 -0.33 -6.02 6.18
CA ASN A 118 -0.75 -6.89 7.26
C ASN A 118 -0.01 -6.61 8.59
N ALA A 119 0.91 -5.65 8.61
CA ALA A 119 1.67 -5.18 9.77
C ALA A 119 2.54 -6.24 10.50
N MET A 120 2.71 -7.44 9.94
CA MET A 120 3.57 -8.47 10.54
C MET A 120 5.06 -8.05 10.62
N LEU A 121 5.50 -7.21 9.70
CA LEU A 121 6.88 -6.71 9.62
C LEU A 121 7.01 -5.23 10.01
N LEU A 122 5.95 -4.63 10.55
CA LEU A 122 5.92 -3.22 10.89
C LEU A 122 7.01 -2.83 11.90
N ASP A 123 7.33 -3.73 12.84
CA ASP A 123 8.39 -3.56 13.83
C ASP A 123 9.78 -3.29 13.23
N ARG A 124 10.03 -3.72 12.00
CA ARG A 124 11.31 -3.54 11.32
C ARG A 124 11.43 -2.22 10.58
N TYR A 125 10.31 -1.64 10.20
CA TYR A 125 10.29 -0.52 9.24
C TYR A 125 9.49 0.70 9.73
N MET A 126 8.93 0.67 10.95
CA MET A 126 8.07 1.75 11.46
C MET A 126 8.78 3.10 11.48
N ASP A 127 10.06 3.15 11.88
CA ASP A 127 10.81 4.40 11.94
C ASP A 127 10.92 5.06 10.55
N TYR A 128 11.24 4.28 9.52
CA TYR A 128 11.28 4.75 8.14
C TYR A 128 9.91 5.21 7.64
N LEU A 129 8.86 4.43 7.91
CA LEU A 129 7.49 4.76 7.47
C LEU A 129 7.00 6.05 8.13
N VAL A 130 7.33 6.26 9.39
CA VAL A 130 7.04 7.49 10.14
C VAL A 130 7.84 8.66 9.59
N GLU A 131 9.15 8.51 9.40
CA GLU A 131 10.04 9.53 8.83
C GLU A 131 9.53 10.02 7.47
N LYS A 132 9.11 9.10 6.60
CA LYS A 132 8.61 9.40 5.26
C LYS A 132 7.11 9.78 5.22
N GLY A 133 6.45 9.86 6.37
CA GLY A 133 5.06 10.30 6.47
C GLY A 133 4.06 9.40 5.74
N PHE A 134 4.29 8.08 5.74
CA PHE A 134 3.39 7.13 5.09
C PHE A 134 1.99 7.16 5.69
N HIS A 135 0.97 7.13 4.84
CA HIS A 135 -0.40 6.79 5.24
C HIS A 135 -0.55 5.27 5.22
N LEU A 136 -0.81 4.69 6.38
CA LEU A 136 -0.91 3.24 6.55
C LEU A 136 -2.36 2.79 6.63
N LEU A 137 -2.71 1.79 5.82
CA LEU A 137 -3.95 1.04 5.94
C LEU A 137 -3.60 -0.36 6.46
N ILE A 138 -3.85 -0.59 7.74
CA ILE A 138 -3.50 -1.84 8.41
C ILE A 138 -4.67 -2.82 8.32
N SER A 139 -4.41 -4.01 7.81
CA SER A 139 -5.41 -5.06 7.70
C SER A 139 -5.57 -5.81 9.02
N LEU A 140 -6.72 -5.64 9.67
CA LEU A 140 -7.07 -6.27 10.94
C LEU A 140 -8.58 -6.50 11.00
N ASP A 141 -9.01 -7.74 11.21
CA ASP A 141 -10.41 -8.15 11.08
C ASP A 141 -11.19 -8.11 12.41
N GLY A 142 -10.68 -7.42 13.41
CA GLY A 142 -11.31 -7.25 14.71
C GLY A 142 -10.50 -7.84 15.86
N ASP A 143 -11.16 -8.54 16.78
CA ASP A 143 -10.52 -9.23 17.88
C ASP A 143 -9.81 -10.53 17.45
N ARG A 144 -9.25 -11.27 18.39
CA ARG A 144 -8.57 -12.55 18.13
C ARG A 144 -9.45 -13.56 17.37
N TYR A 145 -10.75 -13.59 17.63
CA TYR A 145 -11.67 -14.50 16.95
C TYR A 145 -12.00 -14.01 15.54
N GLY A 146 -12.30 -12.73 15.40
CA GLY A 146 -12.51 -12.07 14.11
C GLY A 146 -11.29 -12.20 13.19
N ASP A 147 -10.07 -11.97 13.71
CA ASP A 147 -8.82 -12.04 12.94
C ASP A 147 -8.32 -13.49 12.67
N SER A 148 -9.05 -14.51 13.13
CA SER A 148 -8.59 -15.91 13.10
C SER A 148 -8.41 -16.52 11.70
N TYR A 149 -8.87 -15.85 10.66
CA TYR A 149 -8.60 -16.26 9.26
C TYR A 149 -7.27 -15.71 8.73
N ARG A 150 -6.63 -14.80 9.44
CA ARG A 150 -5.31 -14.26 9.09
C ARG A 150 -4.23 -15.12 9.76
N VAL A 151 -3.76 -16.10 9.02
CA VAL A 151 -2.75 -17.06 9.50
C VAL A 151 -1.47 -16.95 8.68
N ASP A 152 -0.34 -17.35 9.29
CA ASP A 152 0.92 -17.51 8.58
C ASP A 152 0.93 -18.76 7.68
N LYS A 153 2.04 -19.00 6.99
CA LYS A 153 2.21 -20.18 6.10
C LYS A 153 2.17 -21.52 6.85
N CYS A 154 2.32 -21.51 8.18
CA CYS A 154 2.24 -22.69 9.07
C CYS A 154 0.85 -22.81 9.74
N GLY A 155 -0.07 -21.88 9.51
CA GLY A 155 -1.40 -21.90 10.10
C GLY A 155 -1.50 -21.22 11.48
N HIS A 156 -0.44 -20.56 11.97
CA HIS A 156 -0.50 -19.83 13.23
C HIS A 156 -1.14 -18.45 13.04
N SER A 157 -1.91 -18.02 14.03
CA SER A 157 -2.55 -16.69 14.02
C SER A 157 -1.52 -15.55 13.97
N SER A 158 -1.79 -14.55 13.13
CA SER A 158 -0.99 -13.32 13.06
C SER A 158 -1.33 -12.30 14.14
N PHE A 159 -2.49 -12.42 14.78
CA PHE A 159 -3.12 -11.42 15.64
C PHE A 159 -2.19 -10.82 16.69
N GLU A 160 -1.56 -11.65 17.51
CA GLU A 160 -0.73 -11.18 18.63
C GLU A 160 0.48 -10.34 18.15
N ARG A 161 1.08 -10.74 17.06
CA ARG A 161 2.21 -10.01 16.49
C ARG A 161 1.75 -8.67 15.90
N VAL A 162 0.65 -8.67 15.16
CA VAL A 162 0.07 -7.46 14.57
C VAL A 162 -0.32 -6.48 15.67
N ILE A 163 -1.08 -6.90 16.68
CA ILE A 163 -1.50 -6.03 17.79
C ILE A 163 -0.30 -5.47 18.55
N ARG A 164 0.73 -6.28 18.81
CA ARG A 164 1.96 -5.80 19.46
C ARG A 164 2.64 -4.71 18.62
N ASN A 165 2.75 -4.90 17.32
CA ASN A 165 3.36 -3.95 16.40
C ASN A 165 2.56 -2.65 16.31
N VAL A 166 1.23 -2.76 16.23
CA VAL A 166 0.32 -1.61 16.20
C VAL A 166 0.40 -0.80 17.50
N LYS A 167 0.36 -1.47 18.67
CA LYS A 167 0.51 -0.81 19.98
C LYS A 167 1.87 -0.12 20.10
N ARG A 168 2.95 -0.75 19.61
CA ARG A 168 4.28 -0.15 19.61
C ARG A 168 4.32 1.11 18.74
N LEU A 169 3.72 1.09 17.55
CA LEU A 169 3.61 2.27 16.69
C LEU A 169 2.82 3.38 17.39
N GLN A 170 1.68 3.07 17.98
CA GLN A 170 0.84 4.01 18.72
C GLN A 170 1.58 4.64 19.89
N THR A 171 2.32 3.84 20.67
CA THR A 171 3.06 4.31 21.84
C THR A 171 4.24 5.20 21.47
N ASN A 172 5.01 4.79 20.44
CA ASN A 172 6.25 5.50 20.06
C ASN A 172 5.96 6.75 19.21
N PHE A 173 4.86 6.73 18.43
CA PHE A 173 4.54 7.77 17.46
C PHE A 173 3.05 8.14 17.50
N PRO A 174 2.52 8.63 18.64
CA PRO A 174 1.07 8.82 18.85
C PRO A 174 0.45 9.80 17.86
N LYS A 175 1.14 10.88 17.51
CA LYS A 175 0.64 11.86 16.52
C LYS A 175 0.58 11.24 15.12
N PHE A 176 1.64 10.58 14.69
CA PHE A 176 1.65 9.87 13.41
C PHE A 176 0.52 8.82 13.35
N PHE A 177 0.35 8.08 14.42
CA PHE A 177 -0.70 7.06 14.52
C PHE A 177 -2.09 7.67 14.35
N ALA A 178 -2.38 8.79 15.01
CA ALA A 178 -3.67 9.47 14.92
C ALA A 178 -3.94 10.04 13.51
N ASP A 179 -2.90 10.60 12.86
CA ASP A 179 -3.06 11.34 11.60
C ASP A 179 -2.96 10.45 10.35
N ASN A 180 -2.20 9.34 10.45
CA ASN A 180 -1.76 8.58 9.27
C ASN A 180 -2.16 7.10 9.28
N VAL A 181 -2.73 6.56 10.36
CA VAL A 181 -3.04 5.12 10.44
C VAL A 181 -4.54 4.89 10.38
N ASN A 182 -4.94 4.06 9.44
CA ASN A 182 -6.30 3.55 9.32
C ASN A 182 -6.30 2.02 9.32
N PHE A 183 -7.47 1.44 9.55
CA PHE A 183 -7.67 -0.01 9.53
C PHE A 183 -8.67 -0.39 8.46
N ASN A 184 -8.43 -1.52 7.79
CA ASN A 184 -9.42 -2.19 6.98
C ASN A 184 -9.69 -3.59 7.53
N SER A 185 -10.93 -4.03 7.39
CA SER A 185 -11.40 -5.31 7.85
C SER A 185 -12.23 -5.99 6.78
N VAL A 186 -12.02 -7.28 6.60
CA VAL A 186 -12.90 -8.12 5.78
C VAL A 186 -14.01 -8.64 6.69
N LEU A 187 -15.26 -8.30 6.34
CA LEU A 187 -16.44 -8.83 7.05
C LEU A 187 -16.71 -10.26 6.64
N HIS A 188 -16.80 -11.14 7.61
CA HIS A 188 -17.07 -12.56 7.43
C HIS A 188 -17.84 -13.13 8.64
N ASN A 189 -18.12 -14.41 8.65
CA ASN A 189 -18.96 -15.05 9.68
C ASN A 189 -18.36 -15.09 11.11
N ARG A 190 -17.15 -14.58 11.32
CA ARG A 190 -16.47 -14.54 12.63
C ARG A 190 -16.30 -13.12 13.18
N ASN A 191 -16.70 -12.10 12.44
CA ASN A 191 -16.71 -10.73 12.91
C ASN A 191 -18.03 -10.04 12.53
N SER A 192 -18.36 -8.98 13.25
CA SER A 192 -19.54 -8.15 12.99
C SER A 192 -19.21 -6.68 13.20
N VAL A 193 -20.01 -5.80 12.60
CA VAL A 193 -20.02 -4.38 12.91
C VAL A 193 -21.02 -4.17 14.04
N GLN A 194 -20.58 -4.17 15.28
CA GLN A 194 -21.35 -3.79 16.46
C GLN A 194 -20.73 -2.57 17.10
#